data_b0a5d5bc954c17c6bf4fc9a685a9097d
#
_entry.id   b0a5d5bc954c17c6bf4fc9a685a9097d
#
_cell.length_a   1.000
_cell.length_b   1.000
_cell.length_c   1.000
_cell.angle_alpha   90.00
_cell.angle_beta   90.00
_cell.angle_gamma   90.00
#
_symmetry.space_group_name_H-M   'P 1'
#
loop_
_entity.id
_entity.type
_entity.pdbx_description
1 polymer ?
#
loop_
_entity_poly.entity_id
_entity_poly.type
_entity_poly.pdbx_seq_one_letter_code
_entity_poly.pdbx_strand_id
1 'polypeptide(L)'
;VSGPFHSRLMLGARDEFADYIDKIEFSKPEIPVIQNVNAEISSESDQIRVNLIEQLSAPVMWTATMNKLVGLGVERVVECGPGAVLRGLAKRVSRDLSFDGLDNLADMEAFLSG
;
A
#
# COMPACT_ATOMS: atom_id res chain seq x y z
N VAL A 1 1.82 14.02 -9.81
CA VAL A 1 2.46 12.82 -10.36
C VAL A 1 2.97 13.12 -11.75
N SER A 2 4.23 12.87 -12.01
CA SER A 2 4.90 13.24 -13.27
C SER A 2 4.82 12.18 -14.38
N GLY A 3 4.03 11.13 -14.21
CA GLY A 3 3.92 10.04 -15.18
C GLY A 3 2.56 9.35 -15.14
N PRO A 4 2.27 8.49 -16.15
CA PRO A 4 0.98 7.79 -16.28
C PRO A 4 0.89 6.54 -15.41
N PHE A 5 1.38 6.61 -14.17
CA PHE A 5 1.39 5.49 -13.22
C PHE A 5 -0.03 4.98 -12.97
N HIS A 6 -0.14 3.69 -12.74
CA HIS A 6 -1.41 2.99 -12.49
C HIS A 6 -2.41 3.11 -13.64
N SER A 7 -1.92 3.13 -14.88
CA SER A 7 -2.73 3.17 -16.10
C SER A 7 -2.23 2.19 -17.16
N ARG A 8 -3.03 1.98 -18.20
CA ARG A 8 -2.65 1.11 -19.32
C ARG A 8 -1.39 1.58 -20.07
N LEU A 9 -1.03 2.84 -19.95
CA LEU A 9 0.19 3.40 -20.55
C LEU A 9 1.46 2.82 -19.92
N MET A 10 1.35 2.15 -18.78
CA MET A 10 2.45 1.48 -18.08
C MET A 10 2.65 0.01 -18.47
N LEU A 11 1.91 -0.53 -19.46
CA LEU A 11 2.00 -1.95 -19.83
C LEU A 11 3.41 -2.37 -20.24
N GLY A 12 4.14 -1.53 -21.00
CA GLY A 12 5.53 -1.81 -21.37
C GLY A 12 6.46 -1.89 -20.16
N ALA A 13 6.35 -0.94 -19.25
CA ALA A 13 7.12 -0.93 -18.00
C ALA A 13 6.73 -2.11 -17.09
N ARG A 14 5.46 -2.50 -17.10
CA ARG A 14 4.99 -3.67 -16.36
C ARG A 14 5.69 -4.96 -16.82
N ASP A 15 5.85 -5.16 -18.12
CA ASP A 15 6.50 -6.34 -18.68
C ASP A 15 7.98 -6.41 -18.28
N GLU A 16 8.71 -5.29 -18.35
CA GLU A 16 10.08 -5.19 -17.84
C GLU A 16 10.18 -5.47 -16.34
N PHE A 17 9.26 -4.93 -15.57
CA PHE A 17 9.19 -5.14 -14.13
C PHE A 17 8.90 -6.62 -13.80
N ALA A 18 8.01 -7.27 -14.56
CA ALA A 18 7.71 -8.68 -14.40
C ALA A 18 8.96 -9.56 -14.56
N ASP A 19 9.76 -9.29 -15.60
CA ASP A 19 11.02 -10.00 -15.84
C ASP A 19 12.00 -9.84 -14.66
N TYR A 20 11.99 -8.68 -14.03
CA TYR A 20 12.86 -8.38 -12.90
C TYR A 20 12.39 -9.07 -11.62
N ILE A 21 11.10 -8.94 -11.31
CA ILE A 21 10.52 -9.45 -10.06
C ILE A 21 10.43 -10.98 -10.04
N ASP A 22 10.33 -11.61 -11.21
CA ASP A 22 10.33 -13.07 -11.33
C ASP A 22 11.65 -13.72 -10.89
N LYS A 23 12.73 -12.93 -10.86
CA LYS A 23 14.04 -13.37 -10.38
C LYS A 23 14.21 -13.20 -8.87
N ILE A 24 13.28 -12.56 -8.20
CA ILE A 24 13.32 -12.29 -6.76
C ILE A 24 12.53 -13.37 -6.04
N GLU A 25 13.13 -13.94 -5.02
CA GLU A 25 12.46 -14.89 -4.16
C GLU A 25 11.54 -14.15 -3.18
N PHE A 26 10.27 -14.53 -3.15
CA PHE A 26 9.27 -14.01 -2.22
C PHE A 26 8.96 -15.03 -1.14
N SER A 27 9.11 -14.64 0.10
CA SER A 27 8.65 -15.45 1.23
C SER A 27 7.19 -15.12 1.56
N LYS A 28 6.53 -16.07 2.21
CA LYS A 28 5.18 -15.83 2.74
C LYS A 28 5.24 -14.73 3.78
N PRO A 29 4.35 -13.71 3.71
CA PRO A 29 4.33 -12.64 4.70
C PRO A 29 3.89 -13.16 6.07
N GLU A 30 4.54 -12.68 7.12
CA GLU A 30 4.17 -12.98 8.51
C GLU A 30 3.00 -12.11 8.98
N ILE A 31 2.84 -10.95 8.37
CA ILE A 31 1.76 -9.98 8.64
C ILE A 31 0.86 -9.91 7.42
N PRO A 32 -0.47 -9.91 7.57
CA PRO A 32 -1.39 -9.72 6.45
C PRO A 32 -1.10 -8.44 5.67
N VAL A 33 -1.08 -8.53 4.35
CA VAL A 33 -0.83 -7.40 3.46
C VAL A 33 -2.04 -7.16 2.59
N ILE A 34 -2.56 -5.92 2.60
CA ILE A 34 -3.59 -5.48 1.66
C ILE A 34 -2.89 -4.77 0.51
N GLN A 35 -3.08 -5.27 -0.70
CA GLN A 35 -2.42 -4.73 -1.88
C GLN A 35 -3.31 -3.75 -2.64
N ASN A 36 -2.68 -2.79 -3.33
CA ASN A 36 -3.36 -1.68 -4.00
C ASN A 36 -4.30 -2.12 -5.11
N VAL A 37 -4.00 -3.21 -5.81
CA VAL A 37 -4.68 -3.59 -7.05
C VAL A 37 -6.08 -4.13 -6.81
N ASN A 38 -6.32 -4.79 -5.68
CA ASN A 38 -7.60 -5.45 -5.39
C ASN A 38 -8.17 -5.13 -4.01
N ALA A 39 -7.43 -4.44 -3.16
CA ALA A 39 -7.81 -4.13 -1.77
C ALA A 39 -8.13 -5.39 -0.93
N GLU A 40 -7.52 -6.52 -1.26
CA GLU A 40 -7.71 -7.79 -0.56
C GLU A 40 -6.45 -8.21 0.19
N ILE A 41 -6.64 -9.01 1.23
CA ILE A 41 -5.53 -9.61 1.98
C ILE A 41 -4.92 -10.70 1.13
N SER A 42 -3.62 -10.60 0.87
CA SER A 42 -2.82 -11.61 0.20
C SER A 42 -1.85 -12.25 1.18
N SER A 43 -1.91 -13.57 1.30
CA SER A 43 -1.04 -14.36 2.18
C SER A 43 -0.09 -15.29 1.41
N GLU A 44 -0.30 -15.46 0.13
CA GLU A 44 0.51 -16.32 -0.72
C GLU A 44 1.53 -15.49 -1.51
N SER A 45 2.81 -15.89 -1.44
CA SER A 45 3.91 -15.15 -2.06
C SER A 45 3.74 -14.98 -3.58
N ASP A 46 3.25 -16.01 -4.27
CA ASP A 46 3.03 -15.94 -5.71
C ASP A 46 1.91 -14.96 -6.08
N GLN A 47 0.84 -14.91 -5.31
CA GLN A 47 -0.24 -13.95 -5.54
C GLN A 47 0.23 -12.52 -5.26
N ILE A 48 1.04 -12.32 -4.25
CA ILE A 48 1.64 -11.01 -3.95
C ILE A 48 2.50 -10.53 -5.11
N ARG A 49 3.32 -11.42 -5.68
CA ARG A 49 4.14 -11.13 -6.86
C ARG A 49 3.29 -10.70 -8.05
N VAL A 50 2.27 -11.47 -8.40
CA VAL A 50 1.35 -11.15 -9.49
C VAL A 50 0.69 -9.79 -9.28
N ASN A 51 0.21 -9.51 -8.08
CA ASN A 51 -0.43 -8.24 -7.74
C ASN A 51 0.54 -7.05 -7.84
N LEU A 52 1.81 -7.22 -7.46
CA LEU A 52 2.83 -6.18 -7.61
C LEU A 52 3.09 -5.83 -9.08
N ILE A 53 3.06 -6.83 -9.95
CA ILE A 53 3.19 -6.63 -11.40
C ILE A 53 1.96 -5.89 -11.95
N GLU A 54 0.77 -6.36 -11.63
CA GLU A 54 -0.48 -5.79 -12.14
C GLU A 54 -0.72 -4.36 -11.68
N GLN A 55 -0.30 -3.99 -10.48
CA GLN A 55 -0.55 -2.64 -9.94
C GLN A 55 0.11 -1.52 -10.75
N LEU A 56 1.17 -1.81 -11.52
CA LEU A 56 1.82 -0.79 -12.36
C LEU A 56 0.89 -0.22 -13.43
N SER A 57 -0.04 -1.02 -13.92
CA SER A 57 -0.98 -0.64 -14.99
C SER A 57 -2.43 -0.60 -14.53
N ALA A 58 -2.71 -0.78 -13.24
CA ALA A 58 -4.05 -0.79 -12.67
C ALA A 58 -4.25 0.36 -11.68
N PRO A 59 -5.48 0.85 -11.50
CA PRO A 59 -5.79 1.88 -10.50
C PRO A 59 -5.48 1.41 -9.08
N VAL A 60 -5.12 2.34 -8.22
CA VAL A 60 -4.99 2.09 -6.78
C VAL A 60 -6.38 2.08 -6.16
N MET A 61 -6.76 0.96 -5.56
CA MET A 61 -8.06 0.77 -4.92
C MET A 61 -8.06 1.33 -3.48
N TRP A 62 -7.79 2.63 -3.34
CA TRP A 62 -7.56 3.27 -2.04
C TRP A 62 -8.78 3.26 -1.13
N THR A 63 -9.94 3.68 -1.63
CA THR A 63 -11.17 3.70 -0.85
C THR A 63 -11.56 2.30 -0.37
N ALA A 64 -11.47 1.31 -1.25
CA ALA A 64 -11.73 -0.07 -0.90
C ALA A 64 -10.75 -0.60 0.16
N THR A 65 -9.47 -0.23 0.06
CA THR A 65 -8.44 -0.57 1.05
C THR A 65 -8.78 0.01 2.42
N MET A 66 -9.15 1.28 2.49
CA MET A 66 -9.54 1.93 3.75
C MET A 66 -10.79 1.29 4.35
N ASN A 67 -11.79 0.99 3.54
CA ASN A 67 -12.99 0.31 3.99
C ASN A 67 -12.70 -1.11 4.50
N LYS A 68 -11.76 -1.80 3.87
CA LYS A 68 -11.28 -3.11 4.32
C LYS A 68 -10.65 -3.04 5.70
N LEU A 69 -9.77 -2.05 5.92
CA LEU A 69 -9.14 -1.84 7.23
C LEU A 69 -10.16 -1.55 8.33
N VAL A 70 -11.13 -0.69 8.06
CA VAL A 70 -12.24 -0.40 9.00
C VAL A 70 -13.03 -1.67 9.31
N GLY A 71 -13.38 -2.44 8.28
CA GLY A 71 -14.11 -3.71 8.43
C GLY A 71 -13.35 -4.78 9.21
N LEU A 72 -12.02 -4.73 9.20
CA LEU A 72 -11.15 -5.61 10.00
C LEU A 72 -10.98 -5.15 11.45
N GLY A 73 -11.56 -4.03 11.83
CA GLY A 73 -11.46 -3.48 13.18
C GLY A 73 -10.15 -2.73 13.46
N VAL A 74 -9.47 -2.28 12.42
CA VAL A 74 -8.27 -1.43 12.57
C VAL A 74 -8.69 -0.08 13.14
N GLU A 75 -8.04 0.34 14.21
CA GLU A 75 -8.31 1.62 14.89
C GLU A 75 -7.22 2.67 14.62
N ARG A 76 -6.01 2.22 14.35
CA ARG A 76 -4.83 3.08 14.17
C ARG A 76 -4.09 2.74 12.89
N VAL A 77 -3.75 3.77 12.13
CA VAL A 77 -2.96 3.67 10.90
C VAL A 77 -1.71 4.52 11.02
N VAL A 78 -0.58 3.98 10.59
CA VAL A 78 0.70 4.67 10.62
C VAL A 78 1.22 4.80 9.19
N GLU A 79 1.41 6.03 8.72
CA GLU A 79 2.04 6.31 7.43
C GLU A 79 3.55 6.33 7.60
N CYS A 80 4.24 5.38 6.96
CA CYS A 80 5.69 5.30 6.98
C CYS A 80 6.27 6.00 5.75
N GLY A 81 7.13 6.98 5.98
CA GLY A 81 7.81 7.72 4.92
C GLY A 81 7.47 9.20 4.90
N PRO A 82 8.02 9.95 3.92
CA PRO A 82 7.92 11.40 3.88
C PRO A 82 6.51 11.89 3.54
N GLY A 83 6.13 12.98 4.18
CA GLY A 83 4.87 13.67 3.94
C GLY A 83 3.68 13.09 4.68
N ALA A 84 2.49 13.54 4.29
CA ALA A 84 1.21 13.22 4.92
C ALA A 84 0.09 12.98 3.90
N VAL A 85 0.43 12.57 2.69
CA VAL A 85 -0.52 12.42 1.58
C VAL A 85 -1.53 11.31 1.87
N LEU A 86 -1.05 10.14 2.30
CA LEU A 86 -1.90 9.00 2.57
C LEU A 86 -2.81 9.23 3.77
N ARG A 87 -2.30 9.86 4.82
CA ARG A 87 -3.12 10.29 5.97
C ARG A 87 -4.25 11.21 5.55
N GLY A 88 -3.94 12.19 4.71
CA GLY A 88 -4.94 13.12 4.18
C GLY A 88 -6.02 12.44 3.36
N LEU A 89 -5.64 11.49 2.51
CA LEU A 89 -6.58 10.69 1.71
C LEU A 89 -7.43 9.76 2.59
N ALA A 90 -6.81 9.11 3.57
CA ALA A 90 -7.49 8.18 4.46
C ALA A 90 -8.55 8.87 5.32
N LYS A 91 -8.29 10.07 5.83
CA LYS A 91 -9.25 10.87 6.60
C LYS A 91 -10.53 11.22 5.82
N ARG A 92 -10.45 11.26 4.49
CA ARG A 92 -11.62 11.48 3.64
C ARG A 92 -12.55 10.28 3.57
N VAL A 93 -12.00 9.08 3.77
CA VAL A 93 -12.77 7.83 3.74
C VAL A 93 -13.34 7.50 5.11
N SER A 94 -12.54 7.65 6.16
CA SER A 94 -12.97 7.36 7.54
C SER A 94 -12.36 8.36 8.51
N ARG A 95 -13.22 8.93 9.37
CA ARG A 95 -12.80 9.80 10.47
C ARG A 95 -12.61 9.06 11.78
N ASP A 96 -13.02 7.79 11.81
CA ASP A 96 -12.94 6.95 13.01
C ASP A 96 -11.54 6.36 13.23
N LEU A 97 -10.70 6.39 12.18
CA LEU A 97 -9.33 5.94 12.26
C LEU A 97 -8.41 7.01 12.88
N SER A 98 -7.54 6.58 13.76
CA SER A 98 -6.42 7.38 14.26
C SER A 98 -5.24 7.27 13.29
N PHE A 99 -4.59 8.41 12.99
CA PHE A 99 -3.49 8.48 12.04
C PHE A 99 -2.24 9.07 12.66
N ASP A 100 -1.12 8.36 12.50
CA ASP A 100 0.21 8.83 12.83
C ASP A 100 1.10 8.83 11.59
N GLY A 101 2.21 9.55 11.63
CA GLY A 101 3.22 9.56 10.57
C GLY A 101 4.60 9.31 11.12
N LEU A 102 5.45 8.71 10.31
CA LEU A 102 6.86 8.47 10.60
C LEU A 102 7.71 9.11 9.50
N ASP A 103 7.66 10.44 9.42
CA ASP A 103 8.35 11.22 8.39
C ASP A 103 9.78 11.59 8.79
N ASN A 104 9.99 11.87 10.07
CA ASN A 104 11.26 12.36 10.61
C ASN A 104 11.56 11.76 11.98
N LEU A 105 12.73 12.08 12.53
CA LEU A 105 13.17 11.55 13.82
C LEU A 105 12.21 11.93 14.96
N ALA A 106 11.70 13.15 14.97
CA ALA A 106 10.78 13.61 16.01
C ALA A 106 9.46 12.81 15.99
N ASP A 107 8.95 12.48 14.82
CA ASP A 107 7.77 11.62 14.66
C ASP A 107 8.03 10.22 15.21
N MET A 108 9.22 9.66 14.94
CA MET A 108 9.61 8.34 15.43
C MET A 108 9.73 8.32 16.95
N GLU A 109 10.35 9.35 17.54
CA GLU A 109 10.47 9.49 18.99
C GLU A 109 9.10 9.61 19.65
N ALA A 110 8.20 10.41 19.09
CA ALA A 110 6.83 10.56 19.59
C ALA A 110 6.05 9.25 19.50
N PHE A 111 6.20 8.50 18.42
CA PHE A 111 5.55 7.20 18.23
C PHE A 111 6.03 6.17 19.24
N LEU A 112 7.34 6.11 19.51
CA LEU A 112 7.95 5.17 20.45
C LEU A 112 7.64 5.49 21.92
N SER A 113 7.43 6.76 22.25
CA SER A 113 7.13 7.21 23.63
C SER A 113 5.64 7.18 23.98
N GLY A 114 4.79 7.05 23.00
CA GLY A 114 3.33 7.08 23.15
C GLY A 114 2.65 5.82 22.80
#